data_4df85f76d612e0d28020747225329717
#
_entry.id   4df85f76d612e0d28020747225329717
#
_cell.length_a   1.000
_cell.length_b   1.000
_cell.length_c   1.000
_cell.angle_alpha   90.00
_cell.angle_beta   90.00
_cell.angle_gamma   90.00
#
_symmetry.space_group_name_H-M   'P 1'
#
loop_
_entity.id
_entity.type
_entity.pdbx_description
1 polymer ?
#
loop_
_entity_poly.entity_id
_entity_poly.type
_entity_poly.pdbx_seq_one_letter_code
_entity_poly.pdbx_strand_id
1 'polypeptide(L)'
;MVKLTTDDEIISGTKTELKSREYTTTLGQVMKHFREQILCFTVPEMSRKINIPATTIYNFENGNSTNANNIRYYFHLCKSQEQRKLFKQRIDEFNNDVLKVD
;
A
#
# COMPACT_ATOMS: atom_id res chain seq x y z
N MET A 1 17.38 8.95 2.41
CA MET A 1 16.29 8.07 1.98
C MET A 1 15.94 7.05 3.04
N VAL A 2 14.70 6.78 3.18
CA VAL A 2 14.23 5.85 4.19
C VAL A 2 14.39 4.41 3.71
N LYS A 3 14.91 3.59 4.59
CA LYS A 3 14.98 2.16 4.32
C LYS A 3 13.90 1.47 5.13
N LEU A 4 12.98 0.86 4.45
CA LEU A 4 11.78 0.31 5.10
C LEU A 4 12.02 -1.14 5.47
N THR A 5 12.19 -1.42 6.75
CA THR A 5 12.47 -2.77 7.24
C THR A 5 11.40 -3.33 8.15
N THR A 6 10.56 -2.45 8.71
CA THR A 6 9.47 -2.86 9.59
C THR A 6 8.17 -2.26 9.09
N ASP A 7 7.06 -2.75 9.61
CA ASP A 7 5.76 -2.21 9.24
C ASP A 7 5.65 -0.72 9.58
N ASP A 8 6.13 -0.34 10.74
CA ASP A 8 6.08 1.06 11.15
C ASP A 8 6.97 1.92 10.27
N GLU A 9 8.12 1.40 9.89
CA GLU A 9 9.02 2.14 9.00
C GLU A 9 8.41 2.30 7.62
N ILE A 10 7.76 1.25 7.13
CA ILE A 10 7.09 1.32 5.84
C ILE A 10 6.06 2.44 5.86
N ILE A 11 5.23 2.47 6.88
CA ILE A 11 4.16 3.45 6.96
C ILE A 11 4.71 4.85 7.17
N SER A 12 5.68 4.99 8.05
CA SER A 12 6.26 6.31 8.34
C SER A 12 6.93 6.90 7.11
N GLY A 13 7.72 6.09 6.40
CA GLY A 13 8.38 6.56 5.20
C GLY A 13 7.41 6.96 4.13
N THR A 14 6.40 6.13 3.92
CA THR A 14 5.39 6.40 2.92
C THR A 14 4.56 7.63 3.29
N LYS A 15 4.22 7.76 4.56
CA LYS A 15 3.39 8.85 5.04
C LYS A 15 4.05 10.19 4.75
N THR A 16 5.34 10.28 4.91
CA THR A 16 6.05 11.52 4.68
C THR A 16 5.89 11.98 3.23
N GLU A 17 5.84 11.04 2.31
CA GLU A 17 5.83 11.35 0.90
C GLU A 17 4.44 11.45 0.30
N LEU A 18 3.40 11.13 1.04
CA LEU A 18 2.05 11.10 0.51
C LEU A 18 1.42 12.48 0.32
N LYS A 19 2.23 13.51 0.31
CA LYS A 19 1.74 14.87 0.03
C LYS A 19 1.51 15.09 -1.45
N SER A 20 2.23 14.38 -2.29
CA SER A 20 2.12 14.53 -3.72
C SER A 20 0.98 13.66 -4.24
N ARG A 21 0.11 14.26 -5.04
CA ARG A 21 -0.98 13.50 -5.64
C ARG A 21 -0.45 12.41 -6.56
N GLU A 22 0.58 12.73 -7.30
CA GLU A 22 1.21 11.75 -8.19
C GLU A 22 1.73 10.58 -7.39
N TYR A 23 2.37 10.87 -6.27
CA TYR A 23 2.91 9.83 -5.41
C TYR A 23 1.79 8.94 -4.85
N THR A 24 0.71 9.55 -4.35
CA THR A 24 -0.37 8.77 -3.78
C THR A 24 -1.07 7.93 -4.85
N THR A 25 -1.20 8.45 -6.06
CA THR A 25 -1.81 7.70 -7.14
C THR A 25 -0.99 6.46 -7.45
N THR A 26 0.32 6.62 -7.54
CA THR A 26 1.21 5.51 -7.85
C THR A 26 1.18 4.46 -6.74
N LEU A 27 1.19 4.88 -5.50
CA LEU A 27 1.13 3.95 -4.38
C LEU A 27 -0.19 3.19 -4.38
N GLY A 28 -1.28 3.89 -4.64
CA GLY A 28 -2.58 3.24 -4.74
C GLY A 28 -2.60 2.19 -5.83
N GLN A 29 -1.96 2.48 -6.95
CA GLN A 29 -1.88 1.52 -8.06
C GLN A 29 -1.08 0.28 -7.67
N VAL A 30 0.04 0.48 -6.97
CA VAL A 30 0.84 -0.64 -6.50
C VAL A 30 0.02 -1.53 -5.56
N MET A 31 -0.71 -0.92 -4.66
CA MET A 31 -1.51 -1.68 -3.72
C MET A 31 -2.71 -2.35 -4.40
N LYS A 32 -3.29 -1.70 -5.39
CA LYS A 32 -4.35 -2.32 -6.17
C LYS A 32 -3.85 -3.59 -6.85
N HIS A 33 -2.69 -3.51 -7.48
CA HIS A 33 -2.06 -4.67 -8.11
C HIS A 33 -1.82 -5.78 -7.09
N PHE A 34 -1.29 -5.40 -5.93
CA PHE A 34 -1.02 -6.38 -4.88
C PHE A 34 -2.31 -7.07 -4.45
N ARG A 35 -3.37 -6.29 -4.25
CA ARG A 35 -4.67 -6.85 -3.87
C ARG A 35 -5.18 -7.84 -4.92
N GLU A 36 -5.10 -7.44 -6.19
CA GLU A 36 -5.66 -8.26 -7.27
C GLU A 36 -4.82 -9.48 -7.58
N GLN A 37 -3.50 -9.31 -7.64
CA GLN A 37 -2.61 -10.36 -8.14
C GLN A 37 -2.06 -11.27 -7.04
N ILE A 38 -1.85 -10.73 -5.86
CA ILE A 38 -1.24 -11.50 -4.78
C ILE A 38 -2.29 -11.94 -3.76
N LEU A 39 -3.09 -11.00 -3.28
CA LEU A 39 -4.11 -11.32 -2.29
C LEU A 39 -5.36 -11.95 -2.92
N CYS A 40 -5.62 -11.63 -4.16
CA CYS A 40 -6.75 -12.14 -4.92
C CYS A 40 -8.10 -11.79 -4.27
N PHE A 41 -8.22 -10.56 -3.80
CA PHE A 41 -9.47 -10.05 -3.25
C PHE A 41 -10.05 -8.96 -4.13
N THR A 42 -11.37 -8.97 -4.27
CA THR A 42 -12.07 -7.78 -4.80
C THR A 42 -12.15 -6.75 -3.69
N VAL A 43 -12.48 -5.50 -4.07
CA VAL A 43 -12.65 -4.46 -3.05
C VAL A 43 -13.77 -4.81 -2.07
N PRO A 44 -14.94 -5.27 -2.52
CA PRO A 44 -15.97 -5.68 -1.55
C PRO A 44 -15.52 -6.78 -0.60
N GLU A 45 -14.75 -7.75 -1.10
CA GLU A 45 -14.24 -8.82 -0.26
C GLU A 45 -13.27 -8.28 0.78
N MET A 46 -12.35 -7.42 0.36
CA MET A 46 -11.42 -6.79 1.27
C MET A 46 -12.15 -5.96 2.32
N SER A 47 -13.13 -5.19 1.87
CA SER A 47 -13.95 -4.36 2.75
C SER A 47 -14.56 -5.19 3.88
N ARG A 48 -15.12 -6.35 3.53
CA ARG A 48 -15.73 -7.21 4.51
C ARG A 48 -14.71 -7.85 5.45
N LYS A 49 -13.55 -8.24 4.89
CA LYS A 49 -12.51 -8.91 5.67
C LYS A 49 -11.94 -8.04 6.77
N ILE A 50 -11.69 -6.77 6.46
CA ILE A 50 -11.04 -5.87 7.40
C ILE A 50 -12.00 -4.84 7.99
N ASN A 51 -13.27 -4.91 7.61
CA ASN A 51 -14.34 -4.10 8.19
C ASN A 51 -14.08 -2.60 8.00
N ILE A 52 -13.80 -2.20 6.77
CA ILE A 52 -13.69 -0.80 6.40
C ILE A 52 -14.57 -0.55 5.19
N PRO A 53 -15.04 0.70 5.00
CA PRO A 53 -15.88 0.99 3.85
C PRO A 53 -15.13 0.75 2.53
N ALA A 54 -15.83 0.22 1.55
CA ALA A 54 -15.25 0.01 0.22
C ALA A 54 -14.77 1.31 -0.38
N THR A 55 -15.44 2.42 -0.10
CA THR A 55 -15.02 3.73 -0.60
C THR A 55 -13.65 4.13 -0.09
N THR A 56 -13.29 3.70 1.12
CA THR A 56 -11.96 3.97 1.66
C THR A 56 -10.90 3.31 0.79
N ILE A 57 -11.16 2.06 0.40
CA ILE A 57 -10.22 1.31 -0.44
C ILE A 57 -10.12 1.95 -1.82
N TYR A 58 -11.26 2.25 -2.42
CA TYR A 58 -11.28 2.87 -3.76
C TYR A 58 -10.54 4.21 -3.74
N ASN A 59 -10.79 5.03 -2.72
CA ASN A 59 -10.15 6.34 -2.66
C ASN A 59 -8.64 6.23 -2.54
N PHE A 60 -8.18 5.28 -1.74
CA PHE A 60 -6.74 5.08 -1.60
C PHE A 60 -6.13 4.58 -2.91
N GLU A 61 -6.75 3.60 -3.55
CA GLU A 61 -6.20 3.02 -4.78
C GLU A 61 -6.24 4.01 -5.94
N ASN A 62 -7.16 4.96 -5.90
CA ASN A 62 -7.26 5.98 -6.93
C ASN A 62 -6.43 7.23 -6.63
N GLY A 63 -5.70 7.22 -5.53
CA GLY A 63 -4.82 8.33 -5.18
C GLY A 63 -5.53 9.52 -4.56
N ASN A 64 -6.75 9.32 -4.09
CA ASN A 64 -7.53 10.40 -3.48
C ASN A 64 -7.36 10.51 -1.98
N SER A 65 -6.60 9.59 -1.38
CA SER A 65 -6.35 9.60 0.05
C SER A 65 -4.87 9.75 0.30
N THR A 66 -4.51 10.60 1.26
CA THR A 66 -3.12 10.78 1.67
C THR A 66 -2.79 10.01 2.94
N ASN A 67 -3.71 9.19 3.42
CA ASN A 67 -3.50 8.44 4.66
C ASN A 67 -2.72 7.16 4.38
N ALA A 68 -1.43 7.19 4.70
CA ALA A 68 -0.55 6.06 4.44
C ALA A 68 -0.89 4.85 5.29
N ASN A 69 -1.67 5.02 6.35
CA ASN A 69 -2.09 3.88 7.16
C ASN A 69 -2.92 2.88 6.36
N ASN A 70 -3.45 3.32 5.23
CA ASN A 70 -4.22 2.42 4.38
C ASN A 70 -3.41 1.23 3.88
N ILE A 71 -2.08 1.35 3.80
CA ILE A 71 -1.27 0.22 3.37
C ILE A 71 -1.27 -0.92 4.40
N ARG A 72 -1.54 -0.62 5.67
CA ARG A 72 -1.63 -1.65 6.70
C ARG A 72 -2.71 -2.67 6.39
N TYR A 73 -3.80 -2.22 5.78
CA TYR A 73 -4.90 -3.11 5.47
C TYR A 73 -4.45 -4.25 4.55
N TYR A 74 -3.62 -3.90 3.57
CA TYR A 74 -3.13 -4.90 2.61
C TYR A 74 -2.17 -5.87 3.30
N PHE A 75 -1.32 -5.35 4.16
CA PHE A 75 -0.40 -6.20 4.89
C PHE A 75 -1.13 -7.18 5.80
N HIS A 76 -2.16 -6.71 6.47
CA HIS A 76 -2.94 -7.58 7.37
C HIS A 76 -3.65 -8.70 6.62
N LEU A 77 -3.92 -8.52 5.35
CA LEU A 77 -4.59 -9.54 4.55
C LEU A 77 -3.64 -10.59 4.01
N CYS A 78 -2.34 -10.42 4.19
CA CYS A 78 -1.38 -11.42 3.77
C CYS A 78 -1.58 -12.70 4.58
N LYS A 79 -1.65 -13.84 3.89
CA LYS A 79 -1.96 -15.12 4.51
C LYS A 79 -0.72 -15.92 4.85
N SER A 80 0.43 -15.56 4.31
CA SER A 80 1.64 -16.34 4.47
C SER A 80 2.85 -15.43 4.56
N GLN A 81 3.96 -16.00 5.02
CA GLN A 81 5.24 -15.30 5.05
C GLN A 81 5.63 -14.83 3.65
N GLU A 82 5.33 -15.65 2.67
CA GLU A 82 5.68 -15.35 1.29
C GLU A 82 4.95 -14.11 0.82
N GLN A 83 3.66 -14.01 1.12
CA GLN A 83 2.88 -12.83 0.76
C GLN A 83 3.39 -11.59 1.48
N ARG A 84 3.78 -11.72 2.74
CA ARG A 84 4.34 -10.61 3.49
C ARG A 84 5.66 -10.13 2.89
N LYS A 85 6.48 -11.06 2.44
CA LYS A 85 7.73 -10.71 1.77
C LYS A 85 7.45 -9.96 0.48
N LEU A 86 6.48 -10.42 -0.29
CA LEU A 86 6.10 -9.75 -1.52
C LEU A 86 5.58 -8.34 -1.25
N PHE A 87 4.81 -8.18 -0.18
CA PHE A 87 4.31 -6.87 0.20
C PHE A 87 5.49 -5.91 0.45
N LYS A 88 6.44 -6.34 1.27
CA LYS A 88 7.59 -5.50 1.58
C LYS A 88 8.41 -5.20 0.34
N GLN A 89 8.57 -6.20 -0.52
CA GLN A 89 9.30 -6.00 -1.75
C GLN A 89 8.63 -4.97 -2.64
N ARG A 90 7.31 -5.01 -2.77
CA ARG A 90 6.59 -4.03 -3.59
C ARG A 90 6.74 -2.62 -3.03
N ILE A 91 6.66 -2.48 -1.72
CA ILE A 91 6.83 -1.17 -1.09
C ILE A 91 8.25 -0.66 -1.29
N ASP A 92 9.24 -1.54 -1.12
CA ASP A 92 10.64 -1.15 -1.32
C ASP A 92 10.89 -0.71 -2.75
N GLU A 93 10.37 -1.46 -3.71
CA GLU A 93 10.52 -1.13 -5.12
C GLU A 93 9.89 0.22 -5.43
N PHE A 94 8.71 0.44 -4.90
CA PHE A 94 8.02 1.71 -5.10
C PHE A 94 8.83 2.87 -4.54
N ASN A 95 9.33 2.72 -3.32
CA ASN A 95 10.11 3.78 -2.70
C ASN A 95 11.42 4.03 -3.43
N ASN A 96 12.05 2.98 -3.93
CA ASN A 96 13.28 3.15 -4.68
C ASN A 96 13.02 3.89 -5.98
N ASP A 97 11.92 3.60 -6.65
CA ASP A 97 11.60 4.25 -7.90
C ASP A 97 11.22 5.72 -7.71
N VAL A 98 10.50 6.01 -6.62
CA VAL A 98 9.99 7.36 -6.39
C VAL A 98 11.00 8.23 -5.65
N LEU A 99 11.65 7.68 -4.64
CA LEU A 99 12.50 8.46 -3.74
C LEU A 99 13.96 8.53 -4.20
N LYS A 100 14.32 7.69 -5.12
CA LYS A 100 15.69 7.61 -5.59
C LYS A 100 16.02 8.68 -6.61
N VAL A 101 15.04 9.33 -7.08
CA VAL A 101 15.20 10.33 -8.11
C VAL A 101 15.86 11.56 -7.55
N ASP A 102 16.83 12.06 -8.27
CA ASP A 102 17.44 13.34 -7.89
C ASP A 102 18.38 13.83 -8.92
#